data_aa426cfc9012b0826527909f89e821de
#
_entry.id   aa426cfc9012b0826527909f89e821de
#
_cell.length_a   1.000
_cell.length_b   1.000
_cell.length_c   1.000
_cell.angle_alpha   90.00
_cell.angle_beta   90.00
_cell.angle_gamma   90.00
#
_symmetry.space_group_name_H-M   'P 1'
#
loop_
_entity.id
_entity.type
_entity.pdbx_description
1 polymer ?
#
loop_
_entity_poly.entity_id
_entity_poly.type
_entity_poly.pdbx_seq_one_letter_code
_entity_poly.pdbx_strand_id
1 'polypeptide(L)'
;MNNRSRLAGALATVTVGAMLTAAGVLAGAGTGVAAPPAELTLVYSCPFPLIGVKDMSVKITVVGLPDKPVAGQPTPEVEVTAVATVPADATAGLKLVSAATIEGKATADTKLDNAGLALDLKVPMTFPKTPIPDAGAFDVVAKGKAPSFALPNPGRTTIDVGDFLTTLTPLKADGTPTGLGTFDSACTIKKTEPPQKTRLYEVDVLPPGGGTTTTTTSSTTSSTTPTTTSSSTTSPTSTTTSSTQPTTTTSNPPSDLEISYALNGKSQIKKLNTAVVLGPGNFDAKVNLQSGALSGELSLPKTKASFKLFGFLPTESVVELVPEGKTTGTFTGGVVKSNSKVTIKLPDVRVWGIPVVIGDTCKTTKPSDIALTSGPNFNPMVGGTLTGDYEIAKFAGCGTFITDVVSAVTSGPGNSITLDLKKK
;
A
#
# COMPACT_ATOMS: atom_id res chain seq x y z
N MET A 1 38.91 -39.62 42.28
CA MET A 1 39.52 -38.87 43.41
C MET A 1 38.65 -37.61 43.49
N ASN A 2 37.62 -37.64 44.34
CA ASN A 2 37.55 -37.00 45.67
C ASN A 2 37.87 -35.49 45.57
N ASN A 3 36.96 -34.56 45.89
CA ASN A 3 36.38 -34.40 47.22
C ASN A 3 35.20 -33.43 47.23
N ARG A 4 34.26 -33.73 48.05
CA ARG A 4 33.12 -33.02 48.60
C ARG A 4 33.53 -31.94 49.60
N SER A 5 32.71 -30.90 49.78
CA SER A 5 32.36 -30.21 51.04
C SER A 5 31.37 -29.10 50.73
N ARG A 6 30.13 -29.08 51.08
CA ARG A 6 29.32 -28.99 52.31
C ARG A 6 29.68 -27.77 53.22
N LEU A 7 28.65 -27.02 53.48
CA LEU A 7 28.12 -26.44 54.77
C LEU A 7 27.55 -25.04 54.51
N ALA A 8 26.24 -24.78 54.65
CA ALA A 8 25.49 -24.44 55.87
C ALA A 8 25.61 -22.95 56.20
N GLY A 9 24.65 -22.08 56.13
CA GLY A 9 23.43 -22.03 56.92
C GLY A 9 23.52 -20.83 57.85
N ALA A 10 22.62 -19.84 57.77
CA ALA A 10 22.24 -18.99 58.89
C ALA A 10 20.91 -18.31 58.62
N LEU A 11 19.90 -18.72 59.36
CA LEU A 11 18.69 -17.95 59.65
C LEU A 11 19.00 -16.79 60.56
N ALA A 12 18.42 -15.62 60.31
CA ALA A 12 18.29 -14.57 61.32
C ALA A 12 16.87 -14.03 61.27
N THR A 13 16.08 -14.45 62.22
CA THR A 13 14.81 -13.85 62.65
C THR A 13 15.10 -12.62 63.52
N VAL A 14 14.47 -11.49 63.25
CA VAL A 14 14.32 -10.39 64.22
C VAL A 14 12.92 -9.76 64.12
N THR A 15 12.21 -10.00 65.15
CA THR A 15 11.05 -9.45 65.89
C THR A 15 10.55 -8.04 65.56
N VAL A 16 9.25 -8.03 65.45
CA VAL A 16 8.17 -7.11 65.84
C VAL A 16 8.60 -5.83 66.61
N GLY A 17 8.16 -4.72 66.09
CA GLY A 17 8.06 -3.42 66.77
C GLY A 17 6.84 -2.64 66.28
N ALA A 18 5.72 -2.76 67.01
CA ALA A 18 4.55 -1.92 66.81
C ALA A 18 4.80 -0.55 67.35
N MET A 19 4.53 0.51 66.54
CA MET A 19 4.21 1.83 67.07
C MET A 19 3.02 2.43 66.30
N LEU A 20 1.92 2.51 66.99
CA LEU A 20 0.79 3.40 66.64
C LEU A 20 1.21 4.85 66.88
N THR A 21 0.99 5.72 65.90
CA THR A 21 0.65 7.13 66.16
C THR A 21 -0.09 7.78 65.01
N ALA A 22 -1.23 8.36 65.34
CA ALA A 22 -1.88 9.52 64.84
C ALA A 22 -2.50 9.54 63.43
N ALA A 23 -3.83 9.57 63.51
CA ALA A 23 -4.74 9.97 62.45
C ALA A 23 -4.41 11.37 61.91
N GLY A 24 -4.10 11.43 60.65
CA GLY A 24 -4.16 12.64 59.80
C GLY A 24 -5.20 12.38 58.73
N VAL A 25 -6.36 12.97 58.84
CA VAL A 25 -7.37 13.02 57.78
C VAL A 25 -6.83 13.88 56.67
N LEU A 26 -6.20 13.28 55.66
CA LEU A 26 -6.01 13.93 54.39
C LEU A 26 -7.20 13.55 53.51
N ALA A 27 -8.02 14.59 53.23
CA ALA A 27 -9.13 14.53 52.28
C ALA A 27 -8.69 13.84 50.97
N GLY A 28 -9.38 12.78 50.61
CA GLY A 28 -9.06 11.92 49.49
C GLY A 28 -9.02 12.65 48.16
N ALA A 29 -7.84 12.76 47.62
CA ALA A 29 -7.70 12.66 46.19
C ALA A 29 -8.02 11.19 45.86
N GLY A 30 -9.17 10.91 45.28
CA GLY A 30 -9.56 9.60 44.87
C GLY A 30 -8.53 9.09 43.82
N THR A 31 -7.62 8.22 44.30
CA THR A 31 -6.78 7.44 43.40
C THR A 31 -7.70 6.47 42.69
N GLY A 32 -8.28 6.91 41.59
CA GLY A 32 -9.00 6.01 40.69
C GLY A 32 -8.05 4.90 40.28
N VAL A 33 -8.40 3.66 40.63
CA VAL A 33 -7.68 2.48 40.18
C VAL A 33 -7.75 2.49 38.64
N ALA A 34 -6.60 2.44 37.96
CA ALA A 34 -6.57 2.35 36.51
C ALA A 34 -7.19 1.01 36.07
N ALA A 35 -8.02 1.05 35.03
CA ALA A 35 -8.54 -0.16 34.43
C ALA A 35 -7.39 -1.03 33.85
N PRO A 36 -7.58 -2.34 33.70
CA PRO A 36 -6.61 -3.17 32.98
C PRO A 36 -6.42 -2.64 31.57
N PRO A 37 -5.27 -2.91 30.94
CA PRO A 37 -5.03 -2.49 29.56
C PRO A 37 -6.16 -2.94 28.64
N ALA A 38 -6.69 -2.01 27.83
CA ALA A 38 -7.66 -2.32 26.79
C ALA A 38 -6.91 -2.76 25.54
N GLU A 39 -7.31 -3.87 24.95
CA GLU A 39 -6.68 -4.45 23.75
C GLU A 39 -7.69 -4.67 22.64
N LEU A 40 -7.29 -4.38 21.42
CA LEU A 40 -8.08 -4.61 20.21
C LEU A 40 -7.16 -4.93 19.04
N THR A 41 -7.52 -5.92 18.24
CA THR A 41 -6.83 -6.23 16.99
C THR A 41 -7.77 -6.03 15.82
N LEU A 42 -7.34 -5.24 14.84
CA LEU A 42 -8.09 -4.94 13.61
C LEU A 42 -7.23 -5.22 12.40
N VAL A 43 -7.87 -5.58 11.30
CA VAL A 43 -7.23 -5.68 9.98
C VAL A 43 -7.60 -4.43 9.19
N TYR A 44 -6.61 -3.80 8.61
CA TYR A 44 -6.74 -2.61 7.79
C TYR A 44 -6.32 -2.89 6.36
N SER A 45 -6.98 -2.21 5.42
CA SER A 45 -6.55 -2.15 4.01
C SER A 45 -5.75 -0.87 3.81
N CYS A 46 -4.44 -1.03 3.61
CA CYS A 46 -3.48 0.07 3.49
C CYS A 46 -2.92 0.17 2.08
N PRO A 47 -2.98 1.35 1.42
CA PRO A 47 -2.36 1.57 0.13
C PRO A 47 -0.84 1.74 0.28
N PHE A 48 -0.08 0.91 -0.43
CA PHE A 48 1.38 1.03 -0.52
C PHE A 48 1.77 1.45 -1.94
N PRO A 49 2.74 2.36 -2.11
CA PRO A 49 3.30 2.68 -3.42
C PRO A 49 3.78 1.40 -4.13
N LEU A 50 3.63 1.33 -5.44
CA LEU A 50 4.05 0.25 -6.34
C LEU A 50 3.31 -1.08 -6.20
N ILE A 51 2.93 -1.50 -4.99
CA ILE A 51 2.34 -2.83 -4.73
C ILE A 51 0.83 -2.80 -4.46
N GLY A 52 0.22 -1.59 -4.44
CA GLY A 52 -1.22 -1.41 -4.25
C GLY A 52 -1.70 -1.58 -2.81
N VAL A 53 -2.98 -1.88 -2.65
CA VAL A 53 -3.60 -2.04 -1.33
C VAL A 53 -3.25 -3.41 -0.76
N LYS A 54 -2.79 -3.42 0.50
CA LYS A 54 -2.46 -4.64 1.25
C LYS A 54 -3.16 -4.65 2.60
N ASP A 55 -3.47 -5.86 3.06
CA ASP A 55 -4.04 -6.04 4.39
C ASP A 55 -2.93 -6.03 5.44
N MET A 56 -3.17 -5.28 6.50
CA MET A 56 -2.24 -5.14 7.62
C MET A 56 -2.97 -5.35 8.95
N SER A 57 -2.49 -6.26 9.78
CA SER A 57 -3.01 -6.47 11.13
C SER A 57 -2.40 -5.45 12.08
N VAL A 58 -3.23 -4.81 12.90
CA VAL A 58 -2.78 -3.84 13.91
C VAL A 58 -3.36 -4.24 15.27
N LYS A 59 -2.47 -4.57 16.22
CA LYS A 59 -2.83 -4.78 17.62
C LYS A 59 -2.66 -3.46 18.37
N ILE A 60 -3.74 -2.96 18.96
CA ILE A 60 -3.80 -1.71 19.72
C ILE A 60 -3.90 -2.07 21.19
N THR A 61 -3.04 -1.48 22.02
CA THR A 61 -3.06 -1.61 23.47
C THR A 61 -3.10 -0.22 24.09
N VAL A 62 -4.02 0.02 24.98
CA VAL A 62 -4.22 1.32 25.66
C VAL A 62 -4.13 1.11 27.16
N VAL A 63 -3.26 1.90 27.80
CA VAL A 63 -2.98 1.86 29.23
C VAL A 63 -3.34 3.20 29.87
N GLY A 64 -3.89 3.16 31.08
CA GLY A 64 -4.24 4.37 31.82
C GLY A 64 -5.70 4.80 31.68
N LEU A 65 -6.54 3.99 31.03
CA LEU A 65 -7.99 4.26 31.00
C LEU A 65 -8.57 4.17 32.43
N PRO A 66 -9.46 5.11 32.84
CA PRO A 66 -10.02 5.11 34.18
C PRO A 66 -11.09 4.02 34.35
N ASP A 67 -11.04 3.24 35.44
CA ASP A 67 -12.06 2.22 35.74
C ASP A 67 -13.42 2.84 36.12
N LYS A 68 -13.41 3.95 36.86
CA LYS A 68 -14.62 4.65 37.33
C LYS A 68 -14.47 6.15 37.17
N PRO A 69 -14.53 6.68 35.94
CA PRO A 69 -14.44 8.12 35.73
C PRO A 69 -15.65 8.82 36.31
N VAL A 70 -15.45 10.06 36.80
CA VAL A 70 -16.51 10.93 37.32
C VAL A 70 -16.74 12.08 36.36
N ALA A 71 -18.00 12.39 36.08
CA ALA A 71 -18.36 13.46 35.16
C ALA A 71 -17.76 14.80 35.56
N GLY A 72 -17.19 15.51 34.58
CA GLY A 72 -16.54 16.80 34.79
C GLY A 72 -15.12 16.73 35.38
N GLN A 73 -14.64 15.55 35.79
CA GLN A 73 -13.28 15.40 36.27
C GLN A 73 -12.34 15.06 35.09
N PRO A 74 -11.09 15.58 35.08
CA PRO A 74 -10.14 15.25 34.06
C PRO A 74 -9.72 13.74 34.14
N THR A 75 -9.68 13.06 33.01
CA THR A 75 -9.08 11.73 32.89
C THR A 75 -7.56 11.79 33.01
N PRO A 76 -6.87 10.74 33.41
CA PRO A 76 -5.42 10.66 33.29
C PRO A 76 -4.97 10.74 31.82
N GLU A 77 -3.70 11.05 31.59
CA GLU A 77 -3.08 10.87 30.28
C GLU A 77 -3.05 9.38 29.93
N VAL A 78 -3.42 9.05 28.70
CA VAL A 78 -3.58 7.66 28.25
C VAL A 78 -2.46 7.31 27.28
N GLU A 79 -1.74 6.21 27.53
CA GLU A 79 -0.70 5.72 26.64
C GLU A 79 -1.29 4.72 25.63
N VAL A 80 -0.99 4.96 24.35
CA VAL A 80 -1.43 4.12 23.23
C VAL A 80 -0.22 3.50 22.56
N THR A 81 -0.23 2.18 22.42
CA THR A 81 0.74 1.42 21.65
C THR A 81 0.01 0.67 20.55
N ALA A 82 0.45 0.82 19.30
CA ALA A 82 -0.05 0.08 18.16
C ALA A 82 1.09 -0.73 17.54
N VAL A 83 0.91 -2.04 17.43
CA VAL A 83 1.82 -2.95 16.74
C VAL A 83 1.21 -3.31 15.41
N ALA A 84 1.78 -2.79 14.34
CA ALA A 84 1.34 -3.03 12.97
C ALA A 84 2.22 -4.09 12.32
N THR A 85 1.63 -5.22 11.95
CA THR A 85 2.33 -6.29 11.24
C THR A 85 2.30 -6.00 9.74
N VAL A 86 3.44 -5.57 9.20
CA VAL A 86 3.66 -5.30 7.78
C VAL A 86 3.76 -6.64 7.04
N PRO A 87 2.93 -6.90 6.01
CA PRO A 87 2.91 -8.19 5.33
C PRO A 87 4.16 -8.42 4.47
N ALA A 88 4.47 -9.69 4.19
CA ALA A 88 5.70 -10.10 3.49
C ALA A 88 5.86 -9.49 2.09
N ASP A 89 4.76 -9.26 1.37
CA ASP A 89 4.79 -8.62 0.05
C ASP A 89 5.07 -7.12 0.14
N ALA A 90 4.64 -6.44 1.21
CA ALA A 90 5.04 -5.06 1.48
C ALA A 90 6.53 -4.98 1.89
N THR A 91 7.04 -5.95 2.65
CA THR A 91 8.48 -6.10 2.92
C THR A 91 9.26 -6.24 1.62
N ALA A 92 8.83 -7.13 0.72
CA ALA A 92 9.44 -7.29 -0.59
C ALA A 92 9.42 -5.97 -1.38
N GLY A 93 8.31 -5.23 -1.37
CA GLY A 93 8.20 -3.91 -2.00
C GLY A 93 9.19 -2.88 -1.44
N LEU A 94 9.39 -2.84 -0.13
CA LEU A 94 10.38 -1.96 0.51
C LEU A 94 11.82 -2.36 0.15
N LYS A 95 12.12 -3.65 0.07
CA LYS A 95 13.45 -4.14 -0.36
C LYS A 95 13.76 -3.81 -1.82
N LEU A 96 12.75 -3.71 -2.68
CA LEU A 96 12.88 -3.26 -4.07
C LEU A 96 13.60 -1.92 -4.19
N VAL A 97 13.27 -1.01 -3.29
CA VAL A 97 13.84 0.35 -3.26
C VAL A 97 15.06 0.44 -2.35
N SER A 98 15.67 -0.72 -2.00
CA SER A 98 16.83 -0.83 -1.12
C SER A 98 16.58 -0.23 0.27
N ALA A 99 15.35 -0.29 0.78
CA ALA A 99 15.04 0.13 2.13
C ALA A 99 15.67 -0.84 3.15
N ALA A 100 16.40 -0.29 4.10
CA ALA A 100 16.98 -1.02 5.23
C ALA A 100 16.22 -0.78 6.52
N THR A 101 15.62 0.41 6.66
CA THR A 101 14.81 0.80 7.82
C THR A 101 13.62 1.64 7.38
N ILE A 102 12.60 1.71 8.24
CA ILE A 102 11.44 2.58 8.06
C ILE A 102 11.19 3.37 9.34
N GLU A 103 10.83 4.63 9.20
CA GLU A 103 10.43 5.51 10.30
C GLU A 103 9.24 6.38 9.89
N GLY A 104 8.53 6.96 10.86
CA GLY A 104 7.42 7.84 10.52
C GLY A 104 6.50 8.18 11.68
N LYS A 105 5.34 8.66 11.31
CA LYS A 105 4.26 9.04 12.23
C LYS A 105 2.93 8.50 11.73
N ALA A 106 1.98 8.34 12.66
CA ALA A 106 0.61 7.98 12.35
C ALA A 106 -0.35 8.90 13.09
N THR A 107 -1.55 9.07 12.55
CA THR A 107 -2.66 9.73 13.24
C THR A 107 -3.86 8.81 13.14
N ALA A 108 -4.31 8.27 14.27
CA ALA A 108 -5.46 7.38 14.34
C ALA A 108 -6.74 8.18 14.65
N ASP A 109 -7.80 7.89 13.91
CA ASP A 109 -9.12 8.42 14.15
C ASP A 109 -9.81 7.57 15.23
N THR A 110 -10.41 8.22 16.19
CA THR A 110 -11.09 7.57 17.34
C THR A 110 -12.39 8.28 17.61
N LYS A 111 -13.46 7.54 17.77
CA LYS A 111 -14.76 8.07 18.15
C LYS A 111 -15.02 7.80 19.62
N LEU A 112 -15.25 8.85 20.39
CA LEU A 112 -15.68 8.78 21.76
C LEU A 112 -17.15 9.20 21.82
N ASP A 113 -18.01 8.35 22.39
CA ASP A 113 -19.39 8.70 22.71
C ASP A 113 -19.55 8.73 24.23
N ASN A 114 -19.89 9.89 24.78
CA ASN A 114 -20.16 10.08 26.20
C ASN A 114 -21.64 10.38 26.42
N ALA A 115 -22.41 9.34 26.68
CA ALA A 115 -23.86 9.44 26.93
C ALA A 115 -24.62 10.21 25.82
N GLY A 116 -24.30 9.91 24.54
CA GLY A 116 -24.89 10.54 23.35
C GLY A 116 -24.17 11.79 22.85
N LEU A 117 -23.11 12.26 23.53
CA LEU A 117 -22.22 13.29 23.02
C LEU A 117 -21.07 12.61 22.26
N ALA A 118 -21.15 12.64 20.94
CA ALA A 118 -20.12 12.09 20.08
C ALA A 118 -18.99 13.10 19.85
N LEU A 119 -17.74 12.64 20.02
CA LEU A 119 -16.52 13.42 19.81
C LEU A 119 -15.58 12.62 18.90
N ASP A 120 -15.10 13.26 17.83
CA ASP A 120 -14.05 12.71 16.98
C ASP A 120 -12.68 13.16 17.52
N LEU A 121 -11.85 12.20 17.89
CA LEU A 121 -10.53 12.43 18.44
C LEU A 121 -9.47 11.94 17.46
N LYS A 122 -8.36 12.64 17.38
CA LYS A 122 -7.19 12.24 16.62
C LYS A 122 -6.03 11.95 17.58
N VAL A 123 -5.53 10.72 17.52
CA VAL A 123 -4.41 10.28 18.38
C VAL A 123 -3.13 10.28 17.55
N PRO A 124 -2.22 11.25 17.79
CA PRO A 124 -0.93 11.28 17.13
C PRO A 124 -0.01 10.21 17.72
N MET A 125 0.69 9.50 16.86
CA MET A 125 1.61 8.44 17.21
C MET A 125 2.90 8.58 16.40
N THR A 126 4.01 8.11 16.93
CA THR A 126 5.28 8.03 16.22
C THR A 126 5.85 6.63 16.34
N PHE A 127 6.57 6.21 15.33
CA PHE A 127 7.37 4.99 15.40
C PHE A 127 8.82 5.30 15.01
N PRO A 128 9.76 4.78 15.81
CA PRO A 128 11.18 5.02 15.60
C PRO A 128 11.67 4.24 14.38
N LYS A 129 12.89 4.53 13.95
CA LYS A 129 13.58 3.77 12.93
C LYS A 129 13.54 2.27 13.23
N THR A 130 12.79 1.53 12.40
CA THR A 130 12.54 0.09 12.53
C THR A 130 13.27 -0.65 11.41
N PRO A 131 14.09 -1.66 11.71
CA PRO A 131 14.75 -2.47 10.69
C PRO A 131 13.75 -3.25 9.83
N ILE A 132 14.03 -3.33 8.53
CA ILE A 132 13.26 -4.11 7.57
C ILE A 132 14.01 -5.43 7.32
N PRO A 133 13.41 -6.60 7.62
CA PRO A 133 14.04 -7.89 7.37
C PRO A 133 14.20 -8.15 5.86
N ASP A 134 15.05 -9.10 5.49
CA ASP A 134 15.27 -9.44 4.08
C ASP A 134 14.06 -10.12 3.44
N ALA A 135 13.26 -10.80 4.23
CA ALA A 135 12.01 -11.44 3.80
C ALA A 135 11.06 -11.64 4.98
N GLY A 136 9.78 -11.93 4.66
CA GLY A 136 8.75 -12.22 5.65
C GLY A 136 8.02 -10.96 6.14
N ALA A 137 7.05 -11.15 7.00
CA ALA A 137 6.36 -10.07 7.69
C ALA A 137 7.21 -9.54 8.86
N PHE A 138 6.99 -8.27 9.25
CA PHE A 138 7.67 -7.69 10.42
C PHE A 138 6.76 -6.68 11.12
N ASP A 139 7.05 -6.42 12.38
CA ASP A 139 6.26 -5.53 13.21
C ASP A 139 6.87 -4.13 13.28
N VAL A 140 6.00 -3.12 13.17
CA VAL A 140 6.30 -1.71 13.43
C VAL A 140 5.51 -1.28 14.66
N VAL A 141 6.22 -0.80 15.68
CA VAL A 141 5.62 -0.38 16.95
C VAL A 141 5.49 1.14 16.98
N ALA A 142 4.27 1.64 16.89
CA ALA A 142 3.94 3.04 17.06
C ALA A 142 3.48 3.33 18.49
N LYS A 143 3.93 4.43 19.06
CA LYS A 143 3.53 4.91 20.39
C LYS A 143 2.98 6.31 20.33
N GLY A 144 1.96 6.57 21.13
CA GLY A 144 1.35 7.87 21.25
C GLY A 144 0.73 8.07 22.63
N LYS A 145 0.31 9.30 22.90
CA LYS A 145 -0.39 9.67 24.10
C LYS A 145 -1.65 10.44 23.73
N ALA A 146 -2.78 10.06 24.31
CA ALA A 146 -3.98 10.86 24.28
C ALA A 146 -3.96 11.82 25.46
N PRO A 147 -4.21 13.13 25.23
CA PRO A 147 -4.21 14.11 26.30
C PRO A 147 -5.34 13.81 27.29
N SER A 148 -5.16 14.30 28.53
CA SER A 148 -6.22 14.33 29.52
C SER A 148 -7.41 15.16 29.00
N PHE A 149 -8.61 14.67 29.19
CA PHE A 149 -9.87 15.34 28.86
C PHE A 149 -10.92 15.09 29.94
N ALA A 150 -11.96 15.89 29.98
CA ALA A 150 -13.07 15.69 30.92
C ALA A 150 -14.27 15.10 30.16
N LEU A 151 -14.90 14.07 30.76
CA LEU A 151 -16.16 13.50 30.31
C LEU A 151 -17.31 14.31 30.93
N PRO A 152 -18.07 15.12 30.16
CA PRO A 152 -19.00 16.05 30.74
C PRO A 152 -20.25 15.37 31.31
N ASN A 153 -20.67 14.25 30.72
CA ASN A 153 -21.94 13.61 31.05
C ASN A 153 -21.75 12.33 31.87
N PRO A 154 -22.52 12.11 32.94
CA PRO A 154 -22.62 10.79 33.55
C PRO A 154 -23.36 9.84 32.64
N GLY A 155 -23.01 8.54 32.71
CA GLY A 155 -23.60 7.48 31.93
C GLY A 155 -22.60 6.74 31.05
N ARG A 156 -23.13 5.89 30.18
CA ARG A 156 -22.32 5.00 29.34
C ARG A 156 -21.42 5.79 28.38
N THR A 157 -20.16 5.50 28.42
CA THR A 157 -19.15 6.06 27.53
C THR A 157 -18.43 4.97 26.78
N THR A 158 -18.22 5.17 25.47
CA THR A 158 -17.59 4.20 24.61
C THR A 158 -16.50 4.82 23.76
N ILE A 159 -15.47 4.03 23.48
CA ILE A 159 -14.37 4.41 22.58
C ILE A 159 -14.29 3.40 21.44
N ASP A 160 -14.50 3.85 20.22
CA ASP A 160 -14.38 3.07 19.01
C ASP A 160 -13.18 3.54 18.19
N VAL A 161 -12.38 2.58 17.70
CA VAL A 161 -11.23 2.84 16.84
C VAL A 161 -11.68 2.97 15.39
N GLY A 162 -11.16 3.96 14.69
CA GLY A 162 -11.44 4.25 13.29
C GLY A 162 -10.26 3.97 12.36
N ASP A 163 -10.26 4.66 11.25
CA ASP A 163 -9.19 4.63 10.25
C ASP A 163 -7.93 5.37 10.75
N PHE A 164 -6.82 5.25 10.05
CA PHE A 164 -5.62 6.00 10.39
C PHE A 164 -4.82 6.41 9.15
N LEU A 165 -4.12 7.51 9.27
CA LEU A 165 -3.17 8.00 8.27
C LEU A 165 -1.75 7.80 8.79
N THR A 166 -0.87 7.18 7.99
CA THR A 166 0.57 7.13 8.27
C THR A 166 1.34 7.95 7.25
N THR A 167 2.37 8.65 7.73
CA THR A 167 3.42 9.27 6.91
C THR A 167 4.71 8.50 7.13
N LEU A 168 5.19 7.83 6.09
CA LEU A 168 6.26 6.84 6.12
C LEU A 168 7.48 7.32 5.36
N THR A 169 8.67 7.10 5.91
CA THR A 169 9.95 7.38 5.23
C THR A 169 10.84 6.14 5.25
N PRO A 170 10.88 5.36 4.16
CA PRO A 170 11.83 4.26 4.02
C PRO A 170 13.24 4.81 3.79
N LEU A 171 14.22 4.32 4.55
CA LEU A 171 15.61 4.74 4.49
C LEU A 171 16.51 3.60 4.02
N LYS A 172 17.53 3.92 3.26
CA LYS A 172 18.61 3.00 2.86
C LYS A 172 19.54 2.70 4.04
N ALA A 173 20.48 1.77 3.85
CA ALA A 173 21.47 1.40 4.88
C ALA A 173 22.36 2.58 5.30
N ASP A 174 22.62 3.53 4.42
CA ASP A 174 23.37 4.75 4.70
C ASP A 174 22.54 5.83 5.43
N GLY A 175 21.25 5.56 5.69
CA GLY A 175 20.34 6.48 6.36
C GLY A 175 19.69 7.52 5.44
N THR A 176 20.00 7.52 4.13
CA THR A 176 19.34 8.42 3.17
C THR A 176 17.97 7.88 2.77
N PRO A 177 17.00 8.75 2.42
CA PRO A 177 15.71 8.32 1.90
C PRO A 177 15.86 7.46 0.64
N THR A 178 14.98 6.46 0.49
CA THR A 178 14.88 5.69 -0.75
C THR A 178 14.24 6.52 -1.88
N GLY A 179 14.22 5.97 -3.09
CA GLY A 179 13.53 6.63 -4.21
C GLY A 179 12.02 6.83 -4.02
N LEU A 180 11.39 6.17 -3.04
CA LEU A 180 10.00 6.47 -2.66
C LEU A 180 9.86 7.80 -1.93
N GLY A 181 10.94 8.29 -1.31
CA GLY A 181 10.86 9.46 -0.43
C GLY A 181 9.92 9.22 0.75
N THR A 182 9.36 10.31 1.28
CA THR A 182 8.29 10.25 2.28
C THR A 182 6.93 10.18 1.58
N PHE A 183 6.07 9.27 2.01
CA PHE A 183 4.72 9.11 1.45
C PHE A 183 3.67 8.86 2.52
N ASP A 184 2.43 9.17 2.18
CA ASP A 184 1.27 8.93 3.02
C ASP A 184 0.57 7.63 2.63
N SER A 185 0.07 6.90 3.64
CA SER A 185 -0.78 5.74 3.49
C SER A 185 -2.02 5.90 4.37
N ALA A 186 -3.18 6.09 3.73
CA ALA A 186 -4.46 6.18 4.41
C ALA A 186 -5.05 4.78 4.56
N CYS A 187 -4.89 4.20 5.74
CA CYS A 187 -5.34 2.86 6.06
C CYS A 187 -6.80 2.90 6.54
N THR A 188 -7.67 2.14 5.90
CA THR A 188 -9.08 2.02 6.28
C THR A 188 -9.36 0.65 6.90
N ILE A 189 -10.28 0.59 7.87
CA ILE A 189 -10.69 -0.68 8.47
C ILE A 189 -11.21 -1.60 7.37
N LYS A 190 -10.60 -2.79 7.23
CA LYS A 190 -11.02 -3.75 6.22
C LYS A 190 -12.46 -4.19 6.45
N LYS A 191 -13.28 -4.10 5.41
CA LYS A 191 -14.65 -4.61 5.45
C LYS A 191 -14.63 -6.13 5.42
N THR A 192 -15.26 -6.75 6.41
CA THR A 192 -15.40 -8.21 6.56
C THR A 192 -16.87 -8.57 6.81
N GLU A 193 -17.21 -9.83 6.58
CA GLU A 193 -18.51 -10.40 6.95
C GLU A 193 -18.28 -11.51 7.99
N PRO A 194 -18.71 -11.36 9.27
CA PRO A 194 -19.34 -10.15 9.85
C PRO A 194 -18.36 -8.97 9.99
N PRO A 195 -18.87 -7.73 10.16
CA PRO A 195 -18.03 -6.55 10.37
C PRO A 195 -17.12 -6.69 11.58
N GLN A 196 -15.90 -6.15 11.49
CA GLN A 196 -14.95 -6.12 12.60
C GLN A 196 -15.52 -5.32 13.78
N LYS A 197 -15.27 -5.78 15.00
CA LYS A 197 -15.64 -5.03 16.21
C LYS A 197 -14.62 -3.95 16.45
N THR A 198 -15.04 -2.69 16.42
CA THR A 198 -14.19 -1.50 16.60
C THR A 198 -14.15 -0.98 18.04
N ARG A 199 -15.02 -1.50 18.90
CA ARG A 199 -15.13 -1.10 20.30
C ARG A 199 -13.87 -1.52 21.07
N LEU A 200 -13.08 -0.50 21.48
CA LEU A 200 -11.86 -0.69 22.28
C LEU A 200 -12.17 -0.67 23.77
N TYR A 201 -13.05 0.25 24.18
CA TYR A 201 -13.31 0.49 25.60
C TYR A 201 -14.75 0.94 25.84
N GLU A 202 -15.28 0.56 27.00
CA GLU A 202 -16.64 0.91 27.44
C GLU A 202 -16.65 1.03 28.95
N VAL A 203 -17.22 2.11 29.48
CA VAL A 203 -17.28 2.41 30.92
C VAL A 203 -18.48 3.27 31.24
N ASP A 204 -18.99 3.15 32.46
CA ASP A 204 -20.01 4.06 32.99
C ASP A 204 -19.35 5.20 33.77
N VAL A 205 -19.60 6.42 33.32
CA VAL A 205 -19.16 7.64 33.99
C VAL A 205 -20.09 7.97 35.15
N LEU A 206 -19.53 8.11 36.34
CA LEU A 206 -20.28 8.40 37.55
C LEU A 206 -20.71 9.87 37.60
N PRO A 207 -21.88 10.19 38.21
CA PRO A 207 -22.29 11.58 38.43
C PRO A 207 -21.34 12.32 39.39
N PRO A 208 -21.22 13.66 39.27
CA PRO A 208 -20.46 14.45 40.20
C PRO A 208 -21.00 14.31 41.64
N GLY A 209 -20.13 13.95 42.59
CA GLY A 209 -20.54 13.76 43.99
C GLY A 209 -21.03 12.37 44.36
N GLY A 210 -20.87 11.37 43.52
CA GLY A 210 -21.35 9.99 43.73
C GLY A 210 -20.54 9.19 44.75
N GLY A 211 -20.84 9.38 46.02
CA GLY A 211 -20.73 8.35 47.04
C GLY A 211 -22.00 7.49 46.97
N THR A 212 -21.82 6.18 47.09
CA THR A 212 -22.77 5.07 47.06
C THR A 212 -24.21 5.51 47.40
N THR A 213 -25.13 5.43 46.44
CA THR A 213 -26.58 5.46 46.77
C THR A 213 -27.24 4.28 46.05
N THR A 214 -27.81 3.45 46.91
CA THR A 214 -28.67 2.33 46.64
C THR A 214 -29.87 2.70 45.79
N THR A 215 -30.16 1.91 44.79
CA THR A 215 -31.29 1.99 43.87
C THR A 215 -32.64 2.10 44.63
N THR A 216 -33.43 3.10 44.30
CA THR A 216 -34.87 3.07 44.49
C THR A 216 -35.57 3.55 43.21
N THR A 217 -36.27 2.65 42.58
CA THR A 217 -37.15 2.86 41.42
C THR A 217 -38.29 3.79 41.79
N SER A 218 -38.53 4.86 41.07
CA SER A 218 -39.85 5.47 40.96
C SER A 218 -40.03 6.17 39.61
N SER A 219 -40.91 5.60 38.86
CA SER A 219 -41.51 6.14 37.63
C SER A 219 -42.40 7.35 37.97
N THR A 220 -42.24 8.47 37.22
CA THR A 220 -43.38 9.36 36.96
C THR A 220 -43.15 10.16 35.66
N THR A 221 -44.13 10.00 34.82
CA THR A 221 -44.43 10.69 33.55
C THR A 221 -44.78 12.16 33.78
N SER A 222 -44.35 13.09 32.95
CA SER A 222 -45.19 14.12 32.35
C SER A 222 -44.49 15.04 31.35
N SER A 223 -45.12 15.15 30.24
CA SER A 223 -44.99 15.98 29.07
C SER A 223 -44.92 17.52 29.35
N THR A 224 -44.22 18.24 28.49
CA THR A 224 -44.79 19.37 27.69
C THR A 224 -43.72 19.99 26.74
N THR A 225 -44.11 20.13 25.50
CA THR A 225 -43.53 20.88 24.38
C THR A 225 -44.20 22.31 24.41
N PRO A 226 -43.88 23.26 23.52
CA PRO A 226 -42.66 23.72 22.84
C PRO A 226 -42.47 25.26 23.01
N THR A 227 -41.41 25.85 22.44
CA THR A 227 -41.53 27.13 21.70
C THR A 227 -40.24 27.45 20.93
N THR A 228 -40.42 27.67 19.66
CA THR A 228 -39.59 28.25 18.62
C THR A 228 -39.10 29.66 18.94
N THR A 229 -37.89 30.04 18.53
CA THR A 229 -37.63 31.36 17.91
C THR A 229 -36.36 31.34 17.05
N SER A 230 -36.54 31.79 15.81
CA SER A 230 -35.53 32.04 14.77
C SER A 230 -34.81 33.38 15.00
N SER A 231 -33.60 33.51 14.44
CA SER A 231 -33.08 34.69 13.72
C SER A 231 -31.57 34.51 13.51
N SER A 232 -31.12 34.37 12.33
CA SER A 232 -30.70 35.25 11.24
C SER A 232 -29.22 35.70 11.29
N THR A 233 -28.52 35.25 10.23
CA THR A 233 -27.54 35.91 9.34
C THR A 233 -26.39 36.75 9.93
N THR A 234 -25.17 36.40 9.57
CA THR A 234 -24.28 37.22 8.71
C THR A 234 -22.95 36.50 8.39
N SER A 235 -22.63 36.45 7.11
CA SER A 235 -21.28 36.14 6.59
C SER A 235 -20.37 37.34 6.69
N PRO A 236 -19.05 37.16 6.82
CA PRO A 236 -18.13 38.08 6.16
C PRO A 236 -17.12 37.36 5.21
N THR A 237 -16.96 38.03 4.12
CA THR A 237 -16.05 37.97 2.99
C THR A 237 -14.59 37.65 3.35
N SER A 238 -14.01 36.70 2.62
CA SER A 238 -12.58 36.37 2.68
C SER A 238 -11.79 37.20 1.70
N THR A 239 -10.83 37.94 2.20
CA THR A 239 -9.80 38.63 1.39
C THR A 239 -8.63 37.68 1.12
N THR A 240 -8.35 37.45 -0.16
CA THR A 240 -7.21 36.68 -0.68
C THR A 240 -5.94 37.54 -0.60
N THR A 241 -4.95 37.09 0.17
CA THR A 241 -3.59 37.64 0.10
C THR A 241 -2.67 36.61 -0.54
N SER A 242 -2.20 36.93 -1.72
CA SER A 242 -1.20 36.16 -2.49
C SER A 242 0.18 36.39 -1.86
N SER A 243 0.81 35.37 -1.29
CA SER A 243 2.22 35.42 -0.90
C SER A 243 3.04 34.55 -1.87
N THR A 244 3.86 35.22 -2.64
CA THR A 244 4.91 34.65 -3.48
C THR A 244 6.01 34.07 -2.61
N GLN A 245 6.15 32.75 -2.60
CA GLN A 245 7.23 32.02 -1.93
C GLN A 245 8.36 31.76 -2.93
N PRO A 246 9.63 31.98 -2.58
CA PRO A 246 10.75 31.70 -3.47
C PRO A 246 10.93 30.20 -3.67
N THR A 247 11.01 29.79 -4.93
CA THR A 247 11.31 28.43 -5.37
C THR A 247 12.76 28.09 -5.05
N THR A 248 12.99 27.39 -3.96
CA THR A 248 14.22 26.64 -3.75
C THR A 248 14.13 25.35 -4.54
N THR A 249 14.88 25.24 -5.62
CA THR A 249 15.13 23.99 -6.35
C THR A 249 15.92 23.04 -5.45
N THR A 250 15.20 22.23 -4.68
CA THR A 250 15.76 21.07 -3.99
C THR A 250 15.92 19.98 -5.05
N SER A 251 17.15 19.60 -5.40
CA SER A 251 17.43 18.43 -6.21
C SER A 251 16.93 17.20 -5.46
N ASN A 252 15.78 16.67 -5.85
CA ASN A 252 15.28 15.39 -5.38
C ASN A 252 16.29 14.29 -5.75
N PRO A 253 16.58 13.32 -4.88
CA PRO A 253 17.34 12.12 -5.24
C PRO A 253 16.62 11.37 -6.38
N PRO A 254 17.36 10.62 -7.21
CA PRO A 254 16.78 9.94 -8.37
C PRO A 254 15.60 9.07 -7.94
N SER A 255 14.42 9.45 -8.42
CA SER A 255 13.14 8.80 -8.13
C SER A 255 12.88 7.60 -9.05
N ASP A 256 13.86 7.21 -9.88
CA ASP A 256 13.69 6.18 -10.88
C ASP A 256 14.35 4.87 -10.46
N LEU A 257 13.57 3.79 -10.54
CA LEU A 257 14.03 2.42 -10.36
C LEU A 257 14.39 1.84 -11.74
N GLU A 258 15.65 1.45 -11.94
CA GLU A 258 16.11 0.79 -13.16
C GLU A 258 16.10 -0.72 -12.98
N ILE A 259 15.46 -1.45 -13.90
CA ILE A 259 15.35 -2.91 -13.85
C ILE A 259 15.55 -3.48 -15.25
N SER A 260 16.44 -4.47 -15.37
CA SER A 260 16.64 -5.22 -16.61
C SER A 260 15.94 -6.56 -16.57
N TYR A 261 15.21 -6.87 -17.63
CA TYR A 261 14.51 -8.16 -17.80
C TYR A 261 15.02 -8.92 -19.01
N ALA A 262 15.15 -10.24 -18.84
CA ALA A 262 15.12 -11.17 -19.95
C ALA A 262 13.67 -11.30 -20.42
N LEU A 263 13.46 -11.29 -21.74
CA LEU A 263 12.15 -11.32 -22.36
C LEU A 263 12.04 -12.51 -23.32
N ASN A 264 10.98 -13.30 -23.13
CA ASN A 264 10.54 -14.33 -24.06
C ASN A 264 9.05 -14.15 -24.31
N GLY A 265 8.55 -14.72 -25.39
CA GLY A 265 7.13 -14.66 -25.64
C GLY A 265 6.71 -15.24 -26.96
N LYS A 266 5.47 -14.97 -27.31
CA LYS A 266 4.88 -15.38 -28.59
C LYS A 266 3.87 -14.34 -29.08
N SER A 267 3.77 -14.22 -30.39
CA SER A 267 2.71 -13.46 -31.03
C SER A 267 1.89 -14.38 -31.92
N GLN A 268 0.57 -14.37 -31.75
CA GLN A 268 -0.36 -15.13 -32.59
C GLN A 268 -0.86 -14.24 -33.73
N ILE A 269 -0.52 -14.60 -34.96
CA ILE A 269 -0.98 -13.89 -36.14
C ILE A 269 -2.33 -14.49 -36.56
N LYS A 270 -3.39 -13.73 -36.37
CA LYS A 270 -4.77 -14.21 -36.53
C LYS A 270 -5.05 -14.79 -37.92
N LYS A 271 -4.72 -14.07 -38.98
CA LYS A 271 -5.02 -14.49 -40.35
C LYS A 271 -4.25 -15.71 -40.82
N LEU A 272 -3.02 -15.87 -40.32
CA LEU A 272 -2.19 -17.04 -40.63
C LEU A 272 -2.45 -18.23 -39.68
N ASN A 273 -3.18 -18.00 -38.61
CA ASN A 273 -3.36 -18.92 -37.49
C ASN A 273 -2.03 -19.52 -37.01
N THR A 274 -1.00 -18.70 -36.92
CA THR A 274 0.38 -19.11 -36.63
C THR A 274 0.95 -18.30 -35.47
N ALA A 275 1.65 -18.99 -34.58
CA ALA A 275 2.42 -18.38 -33.52
C ALA A 275 3.85 -18.08 -33.96
N VAL A 276 4.30 -16.87 -33.75
CA VAL A 276 5.69 -16.43 -33.92
C VAL A 276 6.34 -16.35 -32.54
N VAL A 277 7.40 -17.12 -32.32
CA VAL A 277 8.16 -17.09 -31.07
C VAL A 277 8.99 -15.81 -31.01
N LEU A 278 8.99 -15.12 -29.89
CA LEU A 278 9.71 -13.89 -29.64
C LEU A 278 10.77 -14.10 -28.57
N GLY A 279 11.99 -13.67 -28.84
CA GLY A 279 13.10 -13.76 -27.91
C GLY A 279 14.05 -14.97 -28.14
N PRO A 280 15.04 -15.17 -27.23
CA PRO A 280 15.29 -14.39 -26.01
C PRO A 280 15.71 -12.93 -26.33
N GLY A 281 15.03 -11.99 -25.72
CA GLY A 281 15.28 -10.57 -25.84
C GLY A 281 15.51 -9.92 -24.49
N ASN A 282 15.59 -8.57 -24.49
CA ASN A 282 15.80 -7.76 -23.29
C ASN A 282 14.81 -6.62 -23.23
N PHE A 283 14.44 -6.24 -22.00
CA PHE A 283 13.70 -5.04 -21.73
C PHE A 283 14.33 -4.32 -20.54
N ASP A 284 14.93 -3.15 -20.80
CA ASP A 284 15.56 -2.32 -19.78
C ASP A 284 14.58 -1.20 -19.40
N ALA A 285 13.98 -1.33 -18.24
CA ALA A 285 12.90 -0.49 -17.74
C ALA A 285 13.39 0.53 -16.72
N LYS A 286 12.84 1.74 -16.78
CA LYS A 286 12.90 2.78 -15.75
C LYS A 286 11.51 3.07 -15.26
N VAL A 287 11.29 2.92 -13.96
CA VAL A 287 10.01 3.20 -13.29
C VAL A 287 10.20 4.35 -12.34
N ASN A 288 9.45 5.43 -12.53
CA ASN A 288 9.42 6.53 -11.59
C ASN A 288 8.59 6.10 -10.37
N LEU A 289 9.23 6.05 -9.21
CA LEU A 289 8.64 5.50 -7.99
C LEU A 289 7.53 6.36 -7.40
N GLN A 290 7.49 7.65 -7.73
CA GLN A 290 6.47 8.57 -7.21
C GLN A 290 5.20 8.59 -8.08
N SER A 291 5.40 8.65 -9.41
CA SER A 291 4.29 8.74 -10.35
C SER A 291 3.83 7.39 -10.91
N GLY A 292 4.64 6.35 -10.76
CA GLY A 292 4.42 5.06 -11.42
C GLY A 292 4.67 5.09 -12.93
N ALA A 293 5.18 6.18 -13.48
CA ALA A 293 5.49 6.28 -14.89
C ALA A 293 6.60 5.30 -15.27
N LEU A 294 6.38 4.55 -16.35
CA LEU A 294 7.31 3.55 -16.88
C LEU A 294 7.82 4.00 -18.25
N SER A 295 9.12 3.89 -18.43
CA SER A 295 9.76 3.98 -19.75
C SER A 295 10.78 2.87 -19.88
N GLY A 296 11.04 2.37 -21.10
CA GLY A 296 12.02 1.30 -21.26
C GLY A 296 12.46 1.11 -22.70
N GLU A 297 13.58 0.41 -22.86
CA GLU A 297 14.15 0.05 -24.14
C GLU A 297 13.93 -1.45 -24.40
N LEU A 298 13.24 -1.74 -25.50
CA LEU A 298 12.92 -3.10 -25.93
C LEU A 298 13.93 -3.54 -26.98
N SER A 299 14.54 -4.71 -26.80
CA SER A 299 15.43 -5.33 -27.76
C SER A 299 15.00 -6.77 -28.02
N LEU A 300 14.62 -7.08 -29.25
CA LEU A 300 14.23 -8.41 -29.69
C LEU A 300 15.09 -8.86 -30.87
N PRO A 301 15.63 -10.09 -30.87
CA PRO A 301 16.35 -10.63 -32.02
C PRO A 301 15.38 -10.95 -33.16
N LYS A 302 15.93 -11.04 -34.38
CA LYS A 302 15.20 -11.61 -35.51
C LYS A 302 14.79 -13.05 -35.20
N THR A 303 13.55 -13.40 -35.56
CA THR A 303 13.00 -14.75 -35.36
C THR A 303 12.51 -15.35 -36.66
N LYS A 304 12.42 -16.67 -36.70
CA LYS A 304 11.87 -17.41 -37.85
C LYS A 304 10.44 -17.82 -37.57
N ALA A 305 9.58 -17.67 -38.55
CA ALA A 305 8.22 -18.18 -38.54
C ALA A 305 7.99 -19.09 -39.71
N SER A 306 7.39 -20.25 -39.46
CA SER A 306 7.01 -21.21 -40.52
C SER A 306 5.50 -21.41 -40.48
N PHE A 307 4.87 -21.30 -41.64
CA PHE A 307 3.43 -21.42 -41.79
C PHE A 307 3.05 -21.93 -43.18
N LYS A 308 1.77 -22.21 -43.37
CA LYS A 308 1.25 -22.60 -44.69
C LYS A 308 0.46 -21.47 -45.30
N LEU A 309 1.02 -20.79 -46.29
CA LEU A 309 0.31 -19.76 -47.05
C LEU A 309 -0.87 -20.40 -47.80
N PHE A 310 -2.06 -19.79 -47.71
CA PHE A 310 -3.33 -20.34 -48.24
C PHE A 310 -3.66 -21.77 -47.76
N GLY A 311 -3.08 -22.23 -46.63
CA GLY A 311 -3.33 -23.54 -46.03
C GLY A 311 -2.50 -24.68 -46.63
N PHE A 312 -1.80 -24.51 -47.75
CA PHE A 312 -1.08 -25.57 -48.43
C PHE A 312 0.39 -25.28 -48.83
N LEU A 313 0.74 -23.98 -49.07
CA LEU A 313 2.08 -23.60 -49.49
C LEU A 313 3.04 -23.45 -48.30
N PRO A 314 4.03 -24.35 -48.09
CA PRO A 314 5.02 -24.19 -47.05
C PRO A 314 5.78 -22.87 -47.24
N THR A 315 5.74 -22.04 -46.20
CA THR A 315 6.35 -20.70 -46.22
C THR A 315 7.16 -20.50 -44.94
N GLU A 316 8.35 -19.96 -45.09
CA GLU A 316 9.21 -19.54 -44.01
C GLU A 316 9.44 -18.03 -44.10
N SER A 317 9.47 -17.33 -42.98
CA SER A 317 9.80 -15.93 -42.96
C SER A 317 10.71 -15.62 -41.78
N VAL A 318 11.67 -14.75 -42.01
CA VAL A 318 12.38 -14.05 -40.92
C VAL A 318 11.56 -12.83 -40.57
N VAL A 319 11.26 -12.67 -39.27
CA VAL A 319 10.51 -11.54 -38.72
C VAL A 319 11.45 -10.75 -37.85
N GLU A 320 11.48 -9.46 -38.07
CA GLU A 320 12.20 -8.49 -37.24
C GLU A 320 11.24 -7.44 -36.68
N LEU A 321 11.20 -7.33 -35.37
CA LEU A 321 10.41 -6.32 -34.66
C LEU A 321 11.33 -5.17 -34.29
N VAL A 322 11.16 -4.01 -34.93
CA VAL A 322 11.99 -2.82 -34.72
C VAL A 322 11.21 -1.81 -33.88
N PRO A 323 11.57 -1.60 -32.61
CA PRO A 323 10.92 -0.58 -31.78
C PRO A 323 11.16 0.82 -32.34
N GLU A 324 10.13 1.66 -32.32
CA GLU A 324 10.22 3.08 -32.68
C GLU A 324 10.16 3.94 -31.40
N GLY A 325 11.32 4.21 -30.84
CA GLY A 325 11.47 4.93 -29.58
C GLY A 325 11.32 4.02 -28.35
N LYS A 326 11.16 4.64 -27.20
CA LYS A 326 11.03 3.91 -25.92
C LYS A 326 9.60 3.38 -25.73
N THR A 327 9.50 2.21 -25.16
CA THR A 327 8.24 1.74 -24.57
C THR A 327 7.86 2.68 -23.42
N THR A 328 6.63 3.12 -23.37
CA THR A 328 6.11 3.98 -22.30
C THR A 328 4.95 3.28 -21.60
N GLY A 329 4.65 3.69 -20.38
CA GLY A 329 3.55 3.07 -19.64
C GLY A 329 3.44 3.53 -18.20
N THR A 330 2.74 2.72 -17.42
CA THR A 330 2.55 2.95 -15.99
C THR A 330 2.65 1.65 -15.22
N PHE A 331 3.17 1.74 -14.01
CA PHE A 331 3.11 0.69 -13.00
C PHE A 331 2.35 1.24 -11.79
N THR A 332 1.12 0.79 -11.59
CA THR A 332 0.25 1.28 -10.53
C THR A 332 -0.59 0.13 -9.96
N GLY A 333 -0.67 0.05 -8.64
CA GLY A 333 -1.48 -0.96 -7.98
C GLY A 333 -1.09 -2.41 -8.29
N GLY A 334 0.18 -2.68 -8.57
CA GLY A 334 0.67 -4.01 -8.93
C GLY A 334 0.33 -4.43 -10.37
N VAL A 335 -0.09 -3.48 -11.22
CA VAL A 335 -0.40 -3.72 -12.64
C VAL A 335 0.53 -2.86 -13.50
N VAL A 336 1.18 -3.50 -14.48
CA VAL A 336 1.92 -2.83 -15.55
C VAL A 336 0.98 -2.64 -16.74
N LYS A 337 0.92 -1.42 -17.26
CA LYS A 337 0.36 -1.11 -18.57
C LYS A 337 1.46 -0.45 -19.39
N SER A 338 1.74 -0.99 -20.56
CA SER A 338 2.80 -0.47 -21.44
C SER A 338 2.31 -0.36 -22.86
N ASN A 339 2.91 0.57 -23.61
CA ASN A 339 2.68 0.76 -25.03
C ASN A 339 4.03 0.87 -25.74
N SER A 340 4.19 0.10 -26.80
CA SER A 340 5.36 0.09 -27.69
C SER A 340 4.92 0.30 -29.12
N LYS A 341 5.57 1.21 -29.83
CA LYS A 341 5.42 1.35 -31.29
C LYS A 341 6.49 0.52 -31.97
N VAL A 342 6.06 -0.41 -32.83
CA VAL A 342 6.97 -1.39 -33.45
C VAL A 342 6.72 -1.48 -34.94
N THR A 343 7.76 -1.23 -35.74
CA THR A 343 7.76 -1.54 -37.18
C THR A 343 8.13 -3.01 -37.39
N ILE A 344 7.29 -3.72 -38.12
CA ILE A 344 7.52 -5.13 -38.45
C ILE A 344 8.18 -5.22 -39.83
N LYS A 345 9.35 -5.87 -39.89
CA LYS A 345 10.08 -6.12 -41.11
C LYS A 345 10.14 -7.62 -41.42
N LEU A 346 10.14 -7.95 -42.70
CA LEU A 346 10.29 -9.31 -43.23
C LEU A 346 11.50 -9.37 -44.17
N PRO A 347 12.74 -9.43 -43.65
CA PRO A 347 13.94 -9.37 -44.47
C PRO A 347 14.17 -10.60 -45.35
N ASP A 348 13.57 -11.74 -45.04
CA ASP A 348 13.63 -12.95 -45.84
C ASP A 348 12.28 -13.66 -45.78
N VAL A 349 11.66 -13.88 -46.92
CA VAL A 349 10.45 -14.71 -47.07
C VAL A 349 10.70 -15.74 -48.16
N ARG A 350 10.47 -17.02 -47.85
CA ARG A 350 10.69 -18.16 -48.74
C ARG A 350 9.41 -18.98 -48.88
N VAL A 351 9.03 -19.28 -50.11
CA VAL A 351 7.93 -20.19 -50.45
C VAL A 351 8.53 -21.43 -51.09
N TRP A 352 8.30 -22.61 -50.50
CA TRP A 352 8.96 -23.84 -50.88
C TRP A 352 10.50 -23.75 -50.92
N GLY A 353 11.08 -22.96 -50.00
CA GLY A 353 12.52 -22.70 -49.97
C GLY A 353 13.03 -21.70 -50.99
N ILE A 354 12.19 -21.24 -51.93
CA ILE A 354 12.54 -20.24 -52.93
C ILE A 354 12.37 -18.84 -52.30
N PRO A 355 13.41 -18.00 -52.27
CA PRO A 355 13.29 -16.67 -51.72
C PRO A 355 12.41 -15.78 -52.63
N VAL A 356 11.36 -15.20 -52.05
CA VAL A 356 10.45 -14.26 -52.70
C VAL A 356 10.61 -12.84 -52.19
N VAL A 357 11.21 -12.69 -51.00
CA VAL A 357 11.65 -11.39 -50.40
C VAL A 357 13.09 -11.59 -49.92
N ILE A 358 13.97 -10.66 -50.24
CA ILE A 358 15.33 -10.55 -49.70
C ILE A 358 15.65 -9.09 -49.44
N GLY A 359 16.13 -8.79 -48.22
CA GLY A 359 16.57 -7.45 -47.84
C GLY A 359 15.56 -6.72 -46.92
N ASP A 360 15.94 -5.54 -46.45
CA ASP A 360 15.26 -4.83 -45.36
C ASP A 360 14.14 -3.88 -45.79
N THR A 361 13.74 -3.90 -47.07
CA THR A 361 12.73 -2.98 -47.62
C THR A 361 11.31 -3.38 -47.31
N CYS A 362 11.05 -4.72 -47.12
CA CYS A 362 9.72 -5.23 -46.79
C CYS A 362 9.37 -4.92 -45.34
N LYS A 363 8.53 -3.96 -45.11
CA LYS A 363 8.12 -3.52 -43.76
C LYS A 363 6.72 -2.96 -43.72
N THR A 364 6.15 -2.85 -42.53
CA THR A 364 4.84 -2.22 -42.33
C THR A 364 4.90 -0.71 -42.68
N THR A 365 3.84 -0.18 -43.28
CA THR A 365 3.72 1.22 -43.71
C THR A 365 3.63 2.21 -42.55
N LYS A 366 3.19 1.73 -41.41
CA LYS A 366 3.16 2.44 -40.11
C LYS A 366 3.48 1.48 -38.98
N PRO A 367 4.02 1.95 -37.86
CA PRO A 367 4.25 1.13 -36.70
C PRO A 367 2.94 0.51 -36.18
N SER A 368 3.02 -0.69 -35.63
CA SER A 368 1.96 -1.27 -34.81
C SER A 368 2.02 -0.71 -33.40
N ASP A 369 0.90 -0.25 -32.88
CA ASP A 369 0.76 0.11 -31.47
C ASP A 369 0.49 -1.17 -30.66
N ILE A 370 1.42 -1.56 -29.81
CA ILE A 370 1.34 -2.78 -29.00
C ILE A 370 1.13 -2.37 -27.55
N ALA A 371 -0.15 -2.38 -27.14
CA ALA A 371 -0.54 -2.10 -25.77
C ALA A 371 -0.59 -3.40 -24.98
N LEU A 372 0.20 -3.50 -23.90
CA LEU A 372 0.28 -4.69 -23.07
C LEU A 372 -0.15 -4.37 -21.62
N THR A 373 -0.80 -5.34 -21.00
CA THR A 373 -1.20 -5.26 -19.60
C THR A 373 -0.78 -6.54 -18.88
N SER A 374 -0.24 -6.41 -17.68
CA SER A 374 0.03 -7.54 -16.79
C SER A 374 -1.24 -7.95 -16.03
N GLY A 375 -1.24 -9.17 -15.49
CA GLY A 375 -2.18 -9.54 -14.42
C GLY A 375 -2.00 -8.68 -13.15
N PRO A 376 -2.93 -8.77 -12.20
CA PRO A 376 -2.76 -8.21 -10.88
C PRO A 376 -1.57 -8.88 -10.17
N ASN A 377 -0.89 -8.14 -9.29
CA ASN A 377 0.27 -8.64 -8.54
C ASN A 377 1.55 -8.86 -9.39
N PHE A 378 1.74 -8.10 -10.46
CA PHE A 378 3.03 -8.08 -11.16
C PHE A 378 4.12 -7.63 -10.18
N ASN A 379 5.16 -8.47 -10.05
CA ASN A 379 6.29 -8.16 -9.16
C ASN A 379 7.49 -7.70 -10.01
N PRO A 380 7.89 -6.41 -9.96
CA PRO A 380 9.01 -5.91 -10.74
C PRO A 380 10.33 -6.63 -10.50
N MET A 381 10.52 -7.26 -9.32
CA MET A 381 11.77 -7.96 -8.98
C MET A 381 11.81 -9.42 -9.42
N VAL A 382 10.71 -9.94 -9.87
CA VAL A 382 10.63 -11.30 -10.41
C VAL A 382 10.35 -11.25 -11.90
N GLY A 383 9.47 -10.33 -12.29
CA GLY A 383 8.88 -10.23 -13.60
C GLY A 383 7.44 -10.74 -13.59
N GLY A 384 6.97 -11.13 -14.75
CA GLY A 384 5.61 -11.64 -14.95
C GLY A 384 5.21 -11.59 -16.42
N THR A 385 3.99 -12.04 -16.69
CA THR A 385 3.44 -12.11 -18.05
C THR A 385 2.66 -10.84 -18.37
N LEU A 386 2.91 -10.27 -19.56
CA LEU A 386 2.13 -9.20 -20.16
C LEU A 386 1.41 -9.72 -21.41
N THR A 387 0.16 -9.31 -21.58
CA THR A 387 -0.64 -9.72 -22.74
C THR A 387 -1.32 -8.51 -23.37
N GLY A 388 -1.61 -8.61 -24.65
CA GLY A 388 -2.37 -7.59 -25.36
C GLY A 388 -2.70 -8.00 -26.78
N ASP A 389 -3.60 -7.23 -27.39
CA ASP A 389 -3.98 -7.36 -28.79
C ASP A 389 -3.41 -6.18 -29.58
N TYR A 390 -3.15 -6.41 -30.86
CA TYR A 390 -2.62 -5.38 -31.74
C TYR A 390 -3.02 -5.56 -33.19
N GLU A 391 -2.82 -4.50 -33.97
CA GLU A 391 -3.07 -4.50 -35.42
C GLU A 391 -1.74 -4.46 -36.18
N ILE A 392 -1.64 -5.28 -37.23
CA ILE A 392 -0.55 -5.23 -38.19
C ILE A 392 -0.98 -4.35 -39.38
N ALA A 393 -0.25 -3.27 -39.61
CA ALA A 393 -0.48 -2.40 -40.76
C ALA A 393 -0.14 -3.12 -42.08
N LYS A 394 -0.58 -2.58 -43.21
CA LYS A 394 -0.17 -3.09 -44.53
C LYS A 394 1.34 -3.01 -44.71
N PHE A 395 1.88 -3.94 -45.46
CA PHE A 395 3.30 -3.94 -45.84
C PHE A 395 3.55 -3.11 -47.09
N ALA A 396 4.79 -2.66 -47.24
CA ALA A 396 5.32 -2.03 -48.42
C ALA A 396 6.75 -2.51 -48.69
N GLY A 397 7.23 -2.41 -49.93
CA GLY A 397 8.61 -2.71 -50.30
C GLY A 397 8.96 -4.19 -50.37
N CYS A 398 7.99 -5.09 -50.41
CA CYS A 398 8.22 -6.56 -50.52
C CYS A 398 8.33 -7.06 -51.97
N GLY A 399 8.23 -6.17 -52.98
CA GLY A 399 8.09 -6.48 -54.37
C GLY A 399 6.68 -6.29 -54.91
N THR A 400 6.53 -6.10 -56.22
CA THR A 400 5.29 -5.60 -56.83
C THR A 400 4.06 -6.46 -56.50
N PHE A 401 4.15 -7.76 -56.61
CA PHE A 401 3.04 -8.68 -56.33
C PHE A 401 3.06 -9.19 -54.89
N ILE A 402 4.23 -9.42 -54.32
CA ILE A 402 4.43 -10.01 -53.00
C ILE A 402 3.91 -9.06 -51.90
N THR A 403 4.02 -7.75 -52.08
CA THR A 403 3.51 -6.73 -51.13
C THR A 403 2.01 -6.92 -50.84
N ASP A 404 1.21 -7.14 -51.91
CA ASP A 404 -0.24 -7.33 -51.75
C ASP A 404 -0.57 -8.67 -51.07
N VAL A 405 0.13 -9.75 -51.45
CA VAL A 405 -0.05 -11.06 -50.86
C VAL A 405 0.30 -11.03 -49.35
N VAL A 406 1.46 -10.49 -48.99
CA VAL A 406 1.89 -10.40 -47.60
C VAL A 406 0.85 -9.54 -46.79
N SER A 407 0.45 -8.41 -47.33
CA SER A 407 -0.55 -7.56 -46.66
C SER A 407 -1.90 -8.26 -46.51
N ALA A 408 -2.37 -8.98 -47.54
CA ALA A 408 -3.66 -9.68 -47.47
C ALA A 408 -3.70 -10.76 -46.38
N VAL A 409 -2.59 -11.49 -46.17
CA VAL A 409 -2.56 -12.63 -45.24
C VAL A 409 -2.05 -12.30 -43.84
N THR A 410 -1.44 -11.14 -43.63
CA THR A 410 -0.89 -10.75 -42.30
C THR A 410 -1.53 -9.52 -41.70
N SER A 411 -1.90 -8.51 -42.53
CA SER A 411 -2.35 -7.22 -42.03
C SER A 411 -3.80 -7.25 -41.49
N GLY A 412 -4.05 -6.51 -40.43
CA GLY A 412 -5.35 -6.33 -39.81
C GLY A 412 -5.32 -6.49 -38.28
N PRO A 413 -6.46 -6.30 -37.63
CA PRO A 413 -6.62 -6.36 -36.20
C PRO A 413 -6.78 -7.81 -35.68
N GLY A 414 -6.68 -7.94 -34.34
CA GLY A 414 -6.96 -9.16 -33.60
C GLY A 414 -5.77 -10.14 -33.53
N ASN A 415 -4.57 -9.66 -33.80
CA ASN A 415 -3.36 -10.40 -33.44
C ASN A 415 -3.14 -10.23 -31.94
N SER A 416 -2.70 -11.29 -31.28
CA SER A 416 -2.40 -11.23 -29.84
C SER A 416 -0.91 -11.45 -29.58
N ILE A 417 -0.44 -10.91 -28.47
CA ILE A 417 0.95 -11.05 -28.02
C ILE A 417 0.98 -11.37 -26.54
N THR A 418 1.86 -12.27 -26.17
CA THR A 418 2.16 -12.62 -24.77
C THR A 418 3.67 -12.51 -24.59
N LEU A 419 4.10 -11.74 -23.62
CA LEU A 419 5.50 -11.57 -23.26
C LEU A 419 5.70 -11.95 -21.80
N ASP A 420 6.70 -12.80 -21.55
CA ASP A 420 7.13 -13.20 -20.22
C ASP A 420 8.44 -12.49 -19.89
N LEU A 421 8.38 -11.63 -18.89
CA LEU A 421 9.52 -10.89 -18.34
C LEU A 421 10.08 -11.65 -17.15
N LYS A 422 11.39 -11.82 -17.10
CA LYS A 422 12.09 -12.40 -15.97
C LYS A 422 13.26 -11.48 -15.61
N LYS A 423 13.31 -11.01 -14.37
CA LYS A 423 14.42 -10.16 -13.91
C LYS A 423 15.74 -10.88 -14.09
N LYS A 424 16.74 -10.14 -14.59
CA LYS A 424 18.14 -10.59 -14.69
C LYS A 424 18.88 -10.49 -13.37
#